data_ba52d155954365101e4bac2130a3955d
#
_entry.id   ba52d155954365101e4bac2130a3955d
#
_cell.length_a   1.000
_cell.length_b   1.000
_cell.length_c   1.000
_cell.angle_alpha   90.00
_cell.angle_beta   90.00
_cell.angle_gamma   90.00
#
_symmetry.space_group_name_H-M   'P 1'
#
loop_
_entity.id
_entity.type
_entity.pdbx_description
1 polymer ?
#
loop_
_entity_poly.entity_id
_entity_poly.type
_entity_poly.pdbx_seq_one_letter_code
_entity_poly.pdbx_strand_id
1 'polypeptide(L)'
;MATKYSYLRMEPADNGVIVSWDEQTESPASAGQTYPNTTSQSRKHVFDYEEGENGQDNGIKAAMELFCKIASKATGKNFSYGMGLKDND
;
A
#
# COMPACT_ATOMS: atom_id res chain seq x y z
N MET A 1 -20.31 4.29 -0.06
CA MET A 1 -19.35 3.77 -1.05
C MET A 1 -18.43 2.78 -0.37
N ALA A 2 -18.21 1.65 -0.99
CA ALA A 2 -17.29 0.62 -0.50
C ALA A 2 -16.03 0.63 -1.35
N THR A 3 -14.89 0.59 -0.71
CA THR A 3 -13.59 0.53 -1.38
C THR A 3 -12.94 -0.80 -1.05
N LYS A 4 -12.50 -1.51 -2.08
CA LYS A 4 -11.74 -2.75 -1.93
C LYS A 4 -10.29 -2.49 -2.31
N TYR A 5 -9.39 -3.05 -1.54
CA TYR A 5 -7.95 -2.98 -1.79
C TYR A 5 -7.47 -4.37 -2.15
N SER A 6 -6.72 -4.48 -3.24
CA SER A 6 -6.21 -5.76 -3.72
C SER A 6 -4.81 -5.60 -4.31
N TYR A 7 -4.16 -6.71 -4.55
CA TYR A 7 -2.83 -6.76 -5.16
C TYR A 7 -1.81 -5.89 -4.44
N LEU A 8 -1.86 -5.89 -3.11
CA LEU A 8 -0.91 -5.15 -2.29
C LEU A 8 0.48 -5.78 -2.42
N ARG A 9 1.45 -4.95 -2.82
CA ARG A 9 2.83 -5.39 -3.05
C ARG A 9 3.81 -4.39 -2.48
N MET A 10 4.98 -4.90 -2.12
CA MET A 10 6.12 -4.09 -1.74
C MET A 10 7.32 -4.60 -2.52
N GLU A 11 7.96 -3.72 -3.30
CA GLU A 11 9.06 -4.09 -4.17
C GLU A 11 10.26 -3.21 -3.91
N PRO A 12 11.47 -3.77 -3.93
CA PRO A 12 12.67 -2.93 -3.86
C PRO A 12 12.86 -2.16 -5.16
N ALA A 13 13.41 -0.97 -5.05
CA ALA A 13 13.85 -0.15 -6.18
C ALA A 13 15.32 0.17 -5.99
N ASP A 14 15.95 0.79 -7.00
CA ASP A 14 17.39 1.10 -6.95
C ASP A 14 17.78 1.92 -5.72
N ASN A 15 16.93 2.86 -5.34
CA ASN A 15 17.23 3.75 -4.21
C ASN A 15 16.00 3.94 -3.32
N GLY A 16 15.24 2.88 -3.10
CA GLY A 16 14.03 3.00 -2.31
C GLY A 16 13.20 1.74 -2.30
N VAL A 17 11.95 1.90 -1.87
CA VAL A 17 10.95 0.83 -1.81
C VAL A 17 9.67 1.35 -2.42
N ILE A 18 9.00 0.51 -3.19
CA ILE A 18 7.73 0.85 -3.80
C ILE A 18 6.62 0.01 -3.16
N VAL A 19 5.60 0.67 -2.68
CA VAL A 19 4.37 0.01 -2.20
C VAL A 19 3.27 0.31 -3.21
N SER A 20 2.65 -0.73 -3.72
CA SER A 20 1.59 -0.58 -4.72
C SER A 20 0.39 -1.46 -4.39
N TRP A 21 -0.78 -1.02 -4.81
CA TRP A 21 -2.02 -1.76 -4.64
C TRP A 21 -3.05 -1.25 -5.63
N ASP A 22 -4.12 -2.00 -5.78
CA ASP A 22 -5.26 -1.60 -6.58
C ASP A 22 -6.42 -1.24 -5.66
N GLU A 23 -7.08 -0.14 -5.96
CA GLU A 23 -8.30 0.29 -5.27
C GLU A 23 -9.48 0.14 -6.22
N GLN A 24 -10.54 -0.48 -5.73
CA GLN A 24 -11.80 -0.60 -6.46
C GLN A 24 -12.91 0.01 -5.61
N THR A 25 -13.54 1.04 -6.16
CA THR A 25 -14.61 1.78 -5.46
C THR A 25 -15.92 1.56 -6.18
N GLU A 26 -16.93 1.13 -5.44
CA GLU A 26 -18.29 0.99 -5.95
C GLU A 26 -19.13 2.19 -5.53
N SER A 27 -19.86 2.75 -6.49
CA SER A 27 -20.83 3.82 -6.26
C SER A 27 -22.23 3.29 -6.56
N PRO A 28 -23.28 3.82 -5.91
CA PRO A 28 -24.66 3.43 -6.24
C PRO A 28 -24.95 3.62 -7.73
N ALA A 29 -25.81 2.76 -8.27
CA ALA A 29 -26.23 2.89 -9.66
C ALA A 29 -26.91 4.24 -9.90
N SER A 30 -26.57 4.87 -11.02
CA SER A 30 -27.24 6.09 -11.44
C SER A 30 -28.65 5.79 -11.92
N ALA A 31 -29.51 6.82 -12.00
CA ALA A 31 -30.85 6.67 -12.50
C ALA A 31 -30.85 6.01 -13.89
N GLY A 32 -31.61 4.93 -14.04
CA GLY A 32 -31.69 4.19 -15.30
C GLY A 32 -30.66 3.09 -15.44
N GLN A 33 -29.75 2.92 -14.47
CA GLN A 33 -28.76 1.85 -14.47
C GLN A 33 -29.20 0.71 -13.55
N THR A 34 -28.89 -0.52 -13.97
CA THR A 34 -29.21 -1.72 -13.19
C THR A 34 -28.09 -2.11 -12.23
N TYR A 35 -26.85 -1.76 -12.56
CA TYR A 35 -25.66 -2.18 -11.81
C TYR A 35 -24.95 -0.97 -11.20
N PRO A 36 -24.31 -1.15 -10.03
CA PRO A 36 -23.50 -0.07 -9.46
C PRO A 36 -22.31 0.27 -10.37
N ASN A 37 -21.88 1.52 -10.28
CA ASN A 37 -20.69 1.96 -10.98
C ASN A 37 -19.46 1.51 -10.21
N THR A 38 -18.48 0.95 -10.91
CA THR A 38 -17.23 0.51 -10.32
C THR A 38 -16.08 1.25 -10.97
N THR A 39 -15.23 1.85 -10.15
CA THR A 39 -14.02 2.53 -10.59
C THR A 39 -12.82 1.84 -10.01
N SER A 40 -11.85 1.50 -10.85
CA SER A 40 -10.61 0.87 -10.43
C SER A 40 -9.44 1.79 -10.68
N GLN A 41 -8.53 1.89 -9.71
CA GLN A 41 -7.31 2.67 -9.82
C GLN A 41 -6.14 1.90 -9.24
N SER A 42 -5.02 1.95 -9.93
CA SER A 42 -3.77 1.43 -9.39
C SER A 42 -3.06 2.55 -8.63
N ARG A 43 -2.68 2.26 -7.40
CA ARG A 43 -1.96 3.20 -6.55
C ARG A 43 -0.53 2.75 -6.38
N LYS A 44 0.37 3.70 -6.37
CA LYS A 44 1.79 3.44 -6.21
C LYS A 44 2.41 4.54 -5.37
N HIS A 45 3.16 4.13 -4.37
CA HIS A 45 3.86 5.08 -3.51
C HIS A 45 5.33 4.68 -3.43
N VAL A 46 6.21 5.63 -3.75
CA VAL A 46 7.64 5.40 -3.76
C VAL A 46 8.24 6.05 -2.52
N PHE A 47 8.98 5.26 -1.74
CA PHE A 47 9.72 5.73 -0.59
C PHE A 47 11.20 5.73 -0.94
N ASP A 48 11.76 6.91 -1.18
CA ASP A 48 13.19 7.03 -1.44
C ASP A 48 13.99 6.89 -0.16
N TYR A 49 15.15 6.25 -0.25
CA TYR A 49 16.05 6.16 0.89
C TYR A 49 16.63 7.54 1.17
N GLU A 50 16.61 7.92 2.44
CA GLU A 50 17.22 9.16 2.89
C GLU A 50 18.74 9.02 2.93
N GLU A 51 19.44 10.16 2.82
CA GLU A 51 20.87 10.18 3.03
C GLU A 51 21.17 10.04 4.51
N GLY A 52 22.29 9.38 4.83
CA GLY A 52 22.75 9.21 6.19
C GLY A 52 22.75 7.77 6.64
N GLU A 53 23.19 7.56 7.85
CA GLU A 53 23.44 6.23 8.43
C GLU A 53 22.19 5.35 8.48
N ASN A 54 21.04 5.93 8.77
CA ASN A 54 19.79 5.19 8.94
C ASN A 54 18.77 5.48 7.82
N GLY A 55 19.22 6.09 6.73
CA GLY A 55 18.31 6.51 5.67
C GLY A 55 17.58 5.34 5.02
N GLN A 56 18.27 4.23 4.79
CA GLN A 56 17.67 3.03 4.23
C GLN A 56 16.65 2.41 5.18
N ASP A 57 17.00 2.29 6.46
CA ASP A 57 16.10 1.73 7.46
C ASP A 57 14.85 2.57 7.62
N ASN A 58 14.99 3.89 7.59
CA ASN A 58 13.85 4.81 7.69
C ASN A 58 12.91 4.68 6.49
N GLY A 59 13.46 4.53 5.29
CA GLY A 59 12.65 4.32 4.09
C GLY A 59 11.87 3.00 4.12
N ILE A 60 12.53 1.93 4.53
CA ILE A 60 11.89 0.62 4.67
C ILE A 60 10.78 0.67 5.74
N LYS A 61 11.06 1.32 6.84
CA LYS A 61 10.11 1.46 7.95
C LYS A 61 8.85 2.20 7.50
N ALA A 62 9.01 3.31 6.80
CA ALA A 62 7.88 4.07 6.27
C ALA A 62 7.06 3.25 5.27
N ALA A 63 7.71 2.49 4.41
CA ALA A 63 7.04 1.61 3.46
C ALA A 63 6.24 0.51 4.17
N MET A 64 6.81 -0.09 5.20
CA MET A 64 6.11 -1.12 5.98
C MET A 64 4.92 -0.57 6.74
N GLU A 65 5.00 0.65 7.23
CA GLU A 65 3.87 1.32 7.88
C GLU A 65 2.70 1.50 6.91
N LEU A 66 2.98 1.97 5.71
CA LEU A 66 1.94 2.11 4.68
C LEU A 66 1.38 0.75 4.28
N PHE A 67 2.25 -0.25 4.10
CA PHE A 67 1.82 -1.61 3.75
C PHE A 67 0.85 -2.17 4.79
N CYS A 68 1.19 -2.06 6.07
CA CYS A 68 0.32 -2.52 7.16
C CYS A 68 -1.00 -1.75 7.20
N LYS A 69 -0.96 -0.44 6.94
CA LYS A 69 -2.16 0.39 6.90
C LYS A 69 -3.13 -0.07 5.82
N ILE A 70 -2.62 -0.32 4.61
CA ILE A 70 -3.45 -0.79 3.50
C ILE A 70 -3.95 -2.22 3.76
N ALA A 71 -3.09 -3.09 4.29
CA ALA A 71 -3.49 -4.46 4.65
C ALA A 71 -4.60 -4.46 5.69
N SER A 72 -4.54 -3.56 6.67
CA SER A 72 -5.60 -3.42 7.68
C SER A 72 -6.92 -3.00 7.04
N LYS A 73 -6.88 -2.08 6.09
CA LYS A 73 -8.08 -1.64 5.37
C LYS A 73 -8.64 -2.76 4.48
N ALA A 74 -7.76 -3.53 3.84
CA ALA A 74 -8.16 -4.58 2.92
C ALA A 74 -8.86 -5.75 3.63
N THR A 75 -8.42 -6.07 4.84
CA THR A 75 -8.90 -7.24 5.57
C THR A 75 -9.88 -6.93 6.68
N GLY A 76 -9.98 -5.66 7.09
CA GLY A 76 -10.75 -5.27 8.26
C GLY A 76 -10.12 -5.65 9.59
N LYS A 77 -8.90 -6.15 9.58
CA LYS A 77 -8.16 -6.53 10.78
C LYS A 77 -6.96 -5.62 10.97
N ASN A 78 -6.53 -5.46 12.21
CA ASN A 78 -5.36 -4.63 12.50
C ASN A 78 -4.08 -5.40 12.22
N PHE A 79 -3.27 -4.87 11.33
CA PHE A 79 -1.95 -5.39 11.02
C PHE A 79 -0.89 -4.50 11.63
N SER A 80 0.14 -5.12 12.18
CA SER A 80 1.31 -4.41 12.66
C SER A 80 2.54 -5.20 12.26
N TYR A 81 3.70 -4.56 12.34
CA TYR A 81 4.96 -5.21 12.00
C TYR A 81 5.97 -5.02 13.12
N GLY A 82 6.86 -5.98 13.24
CA GLY A 82 8.03 -5.85 14.11
C GLY A 82 9.25 -5.59 13.26
N MET A 83 10.02 -4.56 13.62
CA MET A 83 11.25 -4.24 12.91
C MET A 83 12.39 -5.13 13.38
N GLY A 84 12.89 -5.91 12.45
CA GLY A 84 14.06 -6.78 12.70
C GLY A 84 14.96 -6.73 11.50
N LEU A 85 15.43 -5.52 11.13
CA LEU A 85 16.31 -5.35 9.99
C LEU A 85 17.70 -5.90 10.35
N LYS A 86 18.19 -6.77 9.49
CA LYS A 86 19.52 -7.35 9.62
C LYS A 86 20.28 -7.13 8.32
N ASP A 87 21.57 -6.94 8.45
CA ASP A 87 22.44 -6.88 7.29
C ASP A 87 22.52 -8.27 6.66
N ASN A 88 22.48 -8.31 5.35
CA ASN A 88 22.73 -9.53 4.59
C ASN A 88 24.22 -9.70 4.39
N ASP A 89 24.75 -10.71 4.99
CA ASP A 89 26.16 -11.07 4.80
C ASP A 89 26.33 -12.07 3.68
#